data_615db1ca082360a29f525f8307e8f41d
#
_entry.id   615db1ca082360a29f525f8307e8f41d
#
_cell.length_a   1.000
_cell.length_b   1.000
_cell.length_c   1.000
_cell.angle_alpha   90.00
_cell.angle_beta   90.00
_cell.angle_gamma   90.00
#
_symmetry.space_group_name_H-M   'P 1'
#
loop_
_entity.id
_entity.type
_entity.pdbx_description
1 polymer ?
#
loop_
_entity_poly.entity_id
_entity_poly.type
_entity_poly.pdbx_seq_one_letter_code
_entity_poly.pdbx_strand_id
1 'polypeptide(L)'
;MKNIFRLLSLLIVASIVITSSGCATVYRQQKKKINENYQAGIQLYKQGDYKNAKEHFETVLSIDPQHSGAKQYLIITNEALQKRTKKYYDAGIQYKRKGNLENALIQFLQAEQRDPDYKDVKQQISNIRSSKYATKKYNTYYATAKKQYEKKRYIAAYQNCNKAELFDPNSLELKTLKARIKNQLDNNSYPYTSKAEAAKKKNPALAKKYCNKALAVNPWDEKAQSIAKDIKRIENLNDLYANGEKAYKKGDYVAAYRAFKQIDNNEPGFRNTTNYLATIKTKLEANINTYYQNGVTYYEQDNFKAAIAEWDIVLLINPDHQKAREYRERAVTKLELQQSLQ
;
A
#
# COMPACT_ATOMS: atom_id res chain seq x y z
N MET A 1 12.61 14.33 -64.47
CA MET A 1 11.33 14.26 -63.77
C MET A 1 11.09 12.94 -63.02
N LYS A 2 11.45 11.76 -63.52
CA LYS A 2 11.23 10.46 -62.81
C LYS A 2 11.96 10.32 -61.47
N ASN A 3 13.12 10.94 -61.23
CA ASN A 3 13.87 10.82 -59.99
C ASN A 3 13.34 11.73 -58.88
N ILE A 4 12.69 12.84 -59.17
CA ILE A 4 12.07 13.72 -58.20
C ILE A 4 10.83 13.10 -57.56
N PHE A 5 10.03 12.39 -58.38
CA PHE A 5 8.85 11.65 -57.87
C PHE A 5 9.21 10.47 -56.97
N ARG A 6 10.33 9.79 -57.23
CA ARG A 6 10.83 8.72 -56.33
C ARG A 6 11.34 9.24 -54.99
N LEU A 7 11.99 10.41 -54.98
CA LEU A 7 12.45 11.05 -53.74
C LEU A 7 11.28 11.59 -52.91
N LEU A 8 10.26 12.18 -53.52
CA LEU A 8 9.05 12.63 -52.84
C LEU A 8 8.24 11.45 -52.26
N SER A 9 8.10 10.33 -52.98
CA SER A 9 7.41 9.16 -52.47
C SER A 9 8.13 8.50 -51.29
N LEU A 10 9.48 8.49 -51.29
CA LEU A 10 10.28 7.98 -50.17
C LEU A 10 10.18 8.89 -48.91
N LEU A 11 10.11 10.21 -49.12
CA LEU A 11 9.91 11.16 -47.99
C LEU A 11 8.51 11.07 -47.40
N ILE A 12 7.47 10.84 -48.17
CA ILE A 12 6.10 10.67 -47.67
C ILE A 12 5.97 9.34 -46.91
N VAL A 13 6.55 8.24 -47.42
CA VAL A 13 6.57 6.95 -46.70
C VAL A 13 7.36 7.02 -45.42
N ALA A 14 8.50 7.72 -45.40
CA ALA A 14 9.30 7.91 -44.21
C ALA A 14 8.56 8.75 -43.13
N SER A 15 7.83 9.81 -43.55
CA SER A 15 7.04 10.61 -42.61
C SER A 15 5.84 9.85 -42.01
N ILE A 16 5.20 8.97 -42.78
CA ILE A 16 4.08 8.12 -42.31
C ILE A 16 4.58 7.06 -41.31
N VAL A 17 5.77 6.49 -41.53
CA VAL A 17 6.37 5.49 -40.62
C VAL A 17 6.79 6.13 -39.32
N ILE A 18 7.32 7.35 -39.31
CA ILE A 18 7.73 8.06 -38.10
C ILE A 18 6.51 8.44 -37.25
N THR A 19 5.41 8.86 -37.83
CA THR A 19 4.16 9.18 -37.11
C THR A 19 3.47 7.95 -36.54
N SER A 20 3.49 6.82 -37.23
CA SER A 20 2.89 5.57 -36.74
C SER A 20 3.70 4.93 -35.60
N SER A 21 5.03 5.04 -35.61
CA SER A 21 5.88 4.54 -34.53
C SER A 21 5.73 5.37 -33.25
N GLY A 22 5.56 6.70 -33.36
CA GLY A 22 5.30 7.59 -32.22
C GLY A 22 3.96 7.29 -31.54
N CYS A 23 2.89 7.11 -32.33
CA CYS A 23 1.56 6.76 -31.80
C CYS A 23 1.54 5.41 -31.08
N ALA A 24 2.22 4.39 -31.59
CA ALA A 24 2.28 3.08 -30.95
C ALA A 24 3.02 3.10 -29.61
N THR A 25 4.07 3.92 -29.49
CA THR A 25 4.83 4.08 -28.27
C THR A 25 4.02 4.83 -27.18
N VAL A 26 3.34 5.91 -27.58
CA VAL A 26 2.45 6.68 -26.67
C VAL A 26 1.30 5.79 -26.19
N TYR A 27 0.66 5.04 -27.08
CA TYR A 27 -0.42 4.11 -26.70
C TYR A 27 0.04 3.03 -25.70
N ARG A 28 1.23 2.44 -25.93
CA ARG A 28 1.81 1.46 -24.99
C ARG A 28 2.09 2.08 -23.61
N GLN A 29 2.62 3.28 -23.59
CA GLN A 29 2.87 4.00 -22.33
C GLN A 29 1.57 4.33 -21.59
N GLN A 30 0.53 4.79 -22.30
CA GLN A 30 -0.79 5.04 -21.71
C GLN A 30 -1.39 3.76 -21.13
N LYS A 31 -1.39 2.65 -21.89
CA LYS A 31 -1.89 1.35 -21.41
C LYS A 31 -1.14 0.85 -20.18
N LYS A 32 0.18 1.02 -20.15
CA LYS A 32 1.00 0.70 -18.97
C LYS A 32 0.60 1.55 -17.78
N LYS A 33 0.47 2.86 -17.96
CA LYS A 33 0.07 3.82 -16.90
C LYS A 33 -1.33 3.52 -16.35
N ILE A 34 -2.29 3.16 -17.22
CA ILE A 34 -3.64 2.71 -16.83
C ILE A 34 -3.53 1.50 -15.89
N ASN A 35 -2.82 0.45 -16.34
CA ASN A 35 -2.71 -0.79 -15.56
C ASN A 35 -2.00 -0.57 -14.21
N GLU A 36 -0.90 0.17 -14.18
CA GLU A 36 -0.16 0.48 -12.95
C GLU A 36 -1.05 1.23 -11.94
N ASN A 37 -1.76 2.27 -12.38
CA ASN A 37 -2.67 3.02 -11.50
C ASN A 37 -3.86 2.17 -11.06
N TYR A 38 -4.44 1.37 -11.95
CA TYR A 38 -5.56 0.51 -11.60
C TYR A 38 -5.18 -0.52 -10.53
N GLN A 39 -4.04 -1.19 -10.68
CA GLN A 39 -3.55 -2.16 -9.69
C GLN A 39 -3.16 -1.48 -8.36
N ALA A 40 -2.50 -0.32 -8.42
CA ALA A 40 -2.19 0.46 -7.23
C ALA A 40 -3.47 0.88 -6.47
N GLY A 41 -4.49 1.36 -7.20
CA GLY A 41 -5.79 1.70 -6.63
C GLY A 41 -6.46 0.52 -5.93
N ILE A 42 -6.47 -0.66 -6.55
CA ILE A 42 -7.01 -1.89 -5.93
C ILE A 42 -6.23 -2.26 -4.65
N GLN A 43 -4.91 -2.19 -4.70
CA GLN A 43 -4.08 -2.50 -3.53
C GLN A 43 -4.35 -1.54 -2.36
N LEU A 44 -4.42 -0.25 -2.63
CA LEU A 44 -4.74 0.78 -1.63
C LEU A 44 -6.16 0.61 -1.08
N TYR A 45 -7.14 0.29 -1.93
CA TYR A 45 -8.50 -0.02 -1.50
C TYR A 45 -8.53 -1.19 -0.51
N LYS A 46 -7.84 -2.29 -0.82
CA LYS A 46 -7.71 -3.46 0.07
C LYS A 46 -7.02 -3.13 1.40
N GLN A 47 -6.08 -2.19 1.40
CA GLN A 47 -5.42 -1.67 2.60
C GLN A 47 -6.31 -0.69 3.39
N GLY A 48 -7.43 -0.28 2.81
CA GLY A 48 -8.35 0.70 3.39
C GLY A 48 -7.87 2.14 3.26
N ASP A 49 -6.89 2.41 2.42
CA ASP A 49 -6.47 3.76 2.05
C ASP A 49 -7.33 4.28 0.89
N TYR A 50 -8.59 4.57 1.21
CA TYR A 50 -9.60 4.91 0.22
C TYR A 50 -9.35 6.27 -0.45
N LYS A 51 -8.69 7.21 0.22
CA LYS A 51 -8.36 8.51 -0.36
C LYS A 51 -7.37 8.35 -1.52
N ASN A 52 -6.23 7.70 -1.26
CA ASN A 52 -5.23 7.47 -2.30
C ASN A 52 -5.73 6.49 -3.37
N ALA A 53 -6.54 5.48 -3.00
CA ALA A 53 -7.18 4.59 -3.96
C ALA A 53 -8.06 5.37 -4.95
N LYS A 54 -8.87 6.33 -4.47
CA LYS A 54 -9.70 7.21 -5.29
C LYS A 54 -8.87 7.98 -6.32
N GLU A 55 -7.78 8.62 -5.89
CA GLU A 55 -6.89 9.38 -6.77
C GLU A 55 -6.31 8.52 -7.90
N HIS A 56 -5.96 7.28 -7.62
CA HIS A 56 -5.49 6.33 -8.62
C HIS A 56 -6.58 5.93 -9.62
N PHE A 57 -7.82 5.66 -9.17
CA PHE A 57 -8.94 5.35 -10.08
C PHE A 57 -9.34 6.55 -10.92
N GLU A 58 -9.34 7.76 -10.36
CA GLU A 58 -9.57 9.02 -11.11
C GLU A 58 -8.47 9.23 -12.17
N THR A 59 -7.21 8.91 -11.85
CA THR A 59 -6.10 8.93 -12.82
C THR A 59 -6.34 7.95 -13.98
N VAL A 60 -6.82 6.73 -13.70
CA VAL A 60 -7.21 5.77 -14.75
C VAL A 60 -8.30 6.36 -15.64
N LEU A 61 -9.36 6.90 -15.04
CA LEU A 61 -10.50 7.45 -15.77
C LEU A 61 -10.19 8.76 -16.54
N SER A 62 -9.16 9.49 -16.12
CA SER A 62 -8.66 10.64 -16.89
C SER A 62 -7.98 10.23 -18.21
N ILE A 63 -7.43 9.01 -18.27
CA ILE A 63 -6.75 8.47 -19.46
C ILE A 63 -7.73 7.63 -20.29
N ASP A 64 -8.52 6.78 -19.62
CA ASP A 64 -9.56 5.93 -20.22
C ASP A 64 -10.90 6.13 -19.50
N PRO A 65 -11.72 7.10 -19.96
CA PRO A 65 -13.03 7.40 -19.34
C PRO A 65 -14.02 6.22 -19.40
N GLN A 66 -13.77 5.20 -20.22
CA GLN A 66 -14.64 4.03 -20.35
C GLN A 66 -14.16 2.80 -19.56
N HIS A 67 -13.08 2.92 -18.81
CA HIS A 67 -12.55 1.80 -18.01
C HIS A 67 -13.54 1.33 -16.94
N SER A 68 -14.31 0.29 -17.26
CA SER A 68 -15.42 -0.22 -16.43
C SER A 68 -15.00 -0.58 -14.99
N GLY A 69 -13.87 -1.29 -14.84
CA GLY A 69 -13.35 -1.66 -13.53
C GLY A 69 -12.99 -0.45 -12.65
N ALA A 70 -12.39 0.61 -13.23
CA ALA A 70 -12.05 1.82 -12.47
C ALA A 70 -13.31 2.58 -12.06
N LYS A 71 -14.34 2.67 -12.92
CA LYS A 71 -15.66 3.24 -12.55
C LYS A 71 -16.28 2.51 -11.36
N GLN A 72 -16.28 1.19 -11.40
CA GLN A 72 -16.86 0.36 -10.35
C GLN A 72 -16.09 0.52 -9.02
N TYR A 73 -14.76 0.43 -9.08
CA TYR A 73 -13.94 0.66 -7.89
C TYR A 73 -14.04 2.09 -7.34
N LEU A 74 -14.18 3.10 -8.19
CA LEU A 74 -14.36 4.49 -7.75
C LEU A 74 -15.68 4.65 -6.95
N ILE A 75 -16.78 4.01 -7.40
CA ILE A 75 -18.07 4.04 -6.69
C ILE A 75 -17.90 3.43 -5.28
N ILE A 76 -17.43 2.18 -5.18
CA ILE A 76 -17.29 1.51 -3.88
C ILE A 76 -16.25 2.19 -2.97
N THR A 77 -15.23 2.82 -3.56
CA THR A 77 -14.22 3.59 -2.83
C THR A 77 -14.83 4.86 -2.23
N ASN A 78 -15.64 5.58 -3.00
CA ASN A 78 -16.36 6.76 -2.52
C ASN A 78 -17.36 6.42 -1.39
N GLU A 79 -18.10 5.33 -1.53
CA GLU A 79 -19.01 4.84 -0.47
C GLU A 79 -18.25 4.49 0.81
N ALA A 80 -17.13 3.76 0.69
CA ALA A 80 -16.29 3.41 1.83
C ALA A 80 -15.67 4.64 2.49
N LEU A 81 -15.24 5.63 1.69
CA LEU A 81 -14.70 6.90 2.17
C LEU A 81 -15.78 7.70 2.93
N GLN A 82 -16.97 7.84 2.35
CA GLN A 82 -18.09 8.53 2.99
C GLN A 82 -18.51 7.84 4.30
N LYS A 83 -18.60 6.50 4.31
CA LYS A 83 -18.94 5.73 5.52
C LYS A 83 -17.92 5.98 6.64
N ARG A 84 -16.62 6.00 6.31
CA ARG A 84 -15.56 6.32 7.29
C ARG A 84 -15.62 7.78 7.76
N THR A 85 -15.76 8.72 6.84
CA THR A 85 -15.85 10.15 7.17
C THR A 85 -17.04 10.41 8.08
N LYS A 86 -18.21 9.84 7.75
CA LYS A 86 -19.42 9.90 8.59
C LYS A 86 -19.16 9.39 10.00
N LYS A 87 -18.49 8.24 10.15
CA LYS A 87 -18.14 7.67 11.47
C LYS A 87 -17.38 8.65 12.34
N TYR A 88 -16.35 9.31 11.79
CA TYR A 88 -15.55 10.29 12.53
C TYR A 88 -16.33 11.56 12.83
N TYR A 89 -17.08 12.07 11.87
CA TYR A 89 -17.93 13.24 12.08
C TYR A 89 -18.96 13.00 13.19
N ASP A 90 -19.68 11.89 13.13
CA ASP A 90 -20.70 11.54 14.13
C ASP A 90 -20.08 11.36 15.52
N ALA A 91 -18.90 10.73 15.62
CA ALA A 91 -18.16 10.62 16.87
C ALA A 91 -17.75 12.02 17.38
N GLY A 92 -17.32 12.93 16.51
CA GLY A 92 -17.03 14.32 16.87
C GLY A 92 -18.25 15.03 17.48
N ILE A 93 -19.42 14.88 16.87
CA ILE A 93 -20.69 15.42 17.41
C ILE A 93 -21.00 14.82 18.79
N GLN A 94 -20.83 13.50 18.95
CA GLN A 94 -21.09 12.85 20.26
C GLN A 94 -20.15 13.36 21.35
N TYR A 95 -18.85 13.48 21.07
CA TYR A 95 -17.89 14.03 22.03
C TYR A 95 -18.19 15.49 22.37
N LYS A 96 -18.58 16.31 21.36
CA LYS A 96 -18.98 17.71 21.57
C LYS A 96 -20.19 17.81 22.49
N ARG A 97 -21.23 16.98 22.30
CA ARG A 97 -22.41 16.93 23.19
C ARG A 97 -22.06 16.56 24.63
N LYS A 98 -21.04 15.73 24.83
CA LYS A 98 -20.53 15.35 26.16
C LYS A 98 -19.58 16.40 26.77
N GLY A 99 -19.36 17.55 26.11
CA GLY A 99 -18.43 18.58 26.55
C GLY A 99 -16.95 18.23 26.35
N ASN A 100 -16.62 17.07 25.76
CA ASN A 100 -15.24 16.64 25.52
C ASN A 100 -14.75 17.22 24.18
N LEU A 101 -14.44 18.53 24.22
CA LEU A 101 -14.08 19.29 23.01
C LEU A 101 -12.72 18.85 22.41
N GLU A 102 -11.79 18.32 23.21
CA GLU A 102 -10.51 17.82 22.71
C GLU A 102 -10.70 16.58 21.82
N ASN A 103 -11.44 15.58 22.31
CA ASN A 103 -11.74 14.41 21.50
C ASN A 103 -12.67 14.75 20.31
N ALA A 104 -13.62 15.69 20.48
CA ALA A 104 -14.43 16.17 19.37
C ALA A 104 -13.57 16.75 18.25
N LEU A 105 -12.61 17.62 18.60
CA LEU A 105 -11.68 18.22 17.66
C LEU A 105 -10.85 17.17 16.92
N ILE A 106 -10.31 16.18 17.63
CA ILE A 106 -9.55 15.07 17.02
C ILE A 106 -10.42 14.33 16.01
N GLN A 107 -11.66 14.02 16.34
CA GLN A 107 -12.57 13.30 15.44
C GLN A 107 -12.95 14.15 14.21
N PHE A 108 -13.22 15.44 14.39
CA PHE A 108 -13.49 16.34 13.26
C PHE A 108 -12.28 16.50 12.35
N LEU A 109 -11.06 16.62 12.89
CA LEU A 109 -9.83 16.65 12.09
C LEU A 109 -9.62 15.34 11.30
N GLN A 110 -9.99 14.18 11.88
CA GLN A 110 -9.98 12.91 11.18
C GLN A 110 -11.02 12.85 10.04
N ALA A 111 -12.17 13.49 10.20
CA ALA A 111 -13.16 13.61 9.14
C ALA A 111 -12.68 14.57 8.04
N GLU A 112 -12.18 15.76 8.40
CA GLU A 112 -11.64 16.76 7.47
C GLU A 112 -10.49 16.23 6.61
N GLN A 113 -9.58 15.46 7.20
CA GLN A 113 -8.46 14.85 6.47
C GLN A 113 -8.93 13.92 5.35
N ARG A 114 -10.08 13.27 5.53
CA ARG A 114 -10.67 12.33 4.55
C ARG A 114 -11.51 13.05 3.51
N ASP A 115 -12.36 13.93 3.97
CA ASP A 115 -13.26 14.73 3.13
C ASP A 115 -13.37 16.13 3.74
N PRO A 116 -12.61 17.10 3.24
CA PRO A 116 -12.63 18.49 3.75
C PRO A 116 -13.98 19.20 3.60
N ASP A 117 -14.81 18.73 2.70
CA ASP A 117 -16.11 19.36 2.39
C ASP A 117 -17.30 18.58 2.97
N TYR A 118 -17.00 17.60 3.85
CA TYR A 118 -18.04 16.82 4.50
C TYR A 118 -18.83 17.68 5.49
N LYS A 119 -20.09 17.99 5.13
CA LYS A 119 -21.00 18.80 5.95
C LYS A 119 -20.32 20.10 6.41
N ASP A 120 -20.49 20.43 7.68
CA ASP A 120 -19.93 21.61 8.32
C ASP A 120 -18.65 21.32 9.14
N VAL A 121 -17.88 20.28 8.77
CA VAL A 121 -16.70 19.82 9.53
C VAL A 121 -15.69 20.95 9.80
N LYS A 122 -15.41 21.80 8.80
CA LYS A 122 -14.52 22.97 8.95
C LYS A 122 -15.07 23.97 9.97
N GLN A 123 -16.38 24.20 9.96
CA GLN A 123 -17.04 25.09 10.91
C GLN A 123 -16.99 24.52 12.33
N GLN A 124 -17.19 23.21 12.51
CA GLN A 124 -17.06 22.56 13.81
C GLN A 124 -15.64 22.71 14.39
N ILE A 125 -14.61 22.53 13.56
CA ILE A 125 -13.21 22.73 13.95
C ILE A 125 -12.96 24.19 14.34
N SER A 126 -13.39 25.13 13.51
CA SER A 126 -13.23 26.57 13.75
C SER A 126 -13.91 27.00 15.06
N ASN A 127 -15.15 26.57 15.30
CA ASN A 127 -15.90 26.87 16.52
C ASN A 127 -15.19 26.36 17.77
N ILE A 128 -14.58 25.17 17.73
CA ILE A 128 -13.82 24.67 18.87
C ILE A 128 -12.54 25.49 19.05
N ARG A 129 -11.78 25.77 17.99
CA ARG A 129 -10.52 26.51 18.04
C ARG A 129 -10.67 27.95 18.50
N SER A 130 -11.77 28.62 18.19
CA SER A 130 -12.07 30.01 18.62
C SER A 130 -12.57 30.07 20.07
N SER A 131 -12.81 28.97 20.74
CA SER A 131 -13.37 28.96 22.08
C SER A 131 -12.33 29.28 23.19
N LYS A 132 -12.80 29.88 24.31
CA LYS A 132 -11.97 30.06 25.52
C LYS A 132 -11.35 28.74 26.02
N TYR A 133 -12.03 27.61 25.80
CA TYR A 133 -11.52 26.30 26.11
C TYR A 133 -10.24 25.98 25.34
N ALA A 134 -10.23 26.24 24.02
CA ALA A 134 -9.07 26.00 23.18
C ALA A 134 -7.87 26.86 23.60
N THR A 135 -8.09 28.15 23.86
CA THR A 135 -7.03 29.05 24.36
C THR A 135 -6.43 28.55 25.67
N LYS A 136 -7.28 28.14 26.62
CA LYS A 136 -6.81 27.57 27.89
C LYS A 136 -6.00 26.28 27.68
N LYS A 137 -6.46 25.38 26.83
CA LYS A 137 -5.76 24.11 26.54
C LYS A 137 -4.43 24.34 25.83
N TYR A 138 -4.43 25.21 24.81
CA TYR A 138 -3.19 25.62 24.15
C TYR A 138 -2.15 26.09 25.14
N ASN A 139 -2.50 27.11 25.98
CA ASN A 139 -1.58 27.67 26.96
C ASN A 139 -1.07 26.62 27.93
N THR A 140 -1.93 25.70 28.39
CA THR A 140 -1.55 24.62 29.30
C THR A 140 -0.53 23.67 28.66
N TYR A 141 -0.79 23.20 27.44
CA TYR A 141 0.10 22.28 26.75
C TYR A 141 1.40 22.95 26.32
N TYR A 142 1.35 24.20 25.86
CA TYR A 142 2.53 24.95 25.48
C TYR A 142 3.46 25.21 26.69
N ALA A 143 2.91 25.67 27.81
CA ALA A 143 3.69 25.85 29.05
C ALA A 143 4.31 24.54 29.53
N THR A 144 3.54 23.44 29.44
CA THR A 144 4.04 22.11 29.79
C THR A 144 5.18 21.68 28.87
N ALA A 145 5.05 21.91 27.57
CA ALA A 145 6.09 21.62 26.59
C ALA A 145 7.39 22.38 26.90
N LYS A 146 7.32 23.70 27.19
CA LYS A 146 8.48 24.49 27.60
C LYS A 146 9.16 23.92 28.83
N LYS A 147 8.40 23.62 29.89
CA LYS A 147 8.92 23.04 31.15
C LYS A 147 9.59 21.68 30.92
N GLN A 148 9.03 20.85 30.04
CA GLN A 148 9.65 19.56 29.69
C GLN A 148 10.92 19.74 28.85
N TYR A 149 10.95 20.69 27.93
CA TYR A 149 12.14 21.05 27.16
C TYR A 149 13.30 21.50 28.04
N GLU A 150 13.05 22.40 28.99
CA GLU A 150 14.04 22.87 29.95
C GLU A 150 14.62 21.71 30.78
N LYS A 151 13.78 20.72 31.10
CA LYS A 151 14.20 19.49 31.81
C LYS A 151 14.83 18.43 30.88
N LYS A 152 15.13 18.77 29.61
CA LYS A 152 15.67 17.87 28.58
C LYS A 152 14.82 16.62 28.32
N ARG A 153 13.54 16.66 28.67
CA ARG A 153 12.56 15.59 28.42
C ARG A 153 11.91 15.78 27.03
N TYR A 154 12.72 15.66 25.99
CA TYR A 154 12.35 16.09 24.63
C TYR A 154 11.15 15.32 24.05
N ILE A 155 11.03 14.02 24.30
CA ILE A 155 9.85 13.23 23.85
C ILE A 155 8.57 13.79 24.47
N ALA A 156 8.54 14.00 25.78
CA ALA A 156 7.37 14.56 26.47
C ALA A 156 7.09 16.00 26.03
N ALA A 157 8.12 16.81 25.79
CA ALA A 157 7.99 18.15 25.25
C ALA A 157 7.35 18.13 23.87
N TYR A 158 7.82 17.27 22.96
CA TYR A 158 7.28 17.14 21.60
C TYR A 158 5.80 16.69 21.59
N GLN A 159 5.46 15.72 22.45
CA GLN A 159 4.07 15.26 22.61
C GLN A 159 3.14 16.40 23.08
N ASN A 160 3.60 17.25 24.02
CA ASN A 160 2.81 18.40 24.46
C ASN A 160 2.71 19.49 23.36
N CYS A 161 3.75 19.69 22.54
CA CYS A 161 3.64 20.53 21.35
C CYS A 161 2.57 20.01 20.38
N ASN A 162 2.55 18.70 20.11
CA ASN A 162 1.52 18.10 19.26
C ASN A 162 0.10 18.28 19.82
N LYS A 163 -0.08 18.24 21.13
CA LYS A 163 -1.37 18.54 21.77
C LYS A 163 -1.74 20.00 21.68
N ALA A 164 -0.79 20.92 21.86
CA ALA A 164 -1.03 22.37 21.69
C ALA A 164 -1.42 22.72 20.24
N GLU A 165 -0.77 22.08 19.25
CA GLU A 165 -1.01 22.28 17.81
C GLU A 165 -2.44 21.92 17.38
N LEU A 166 -3.13 21.01 18.08
CA LEU A 166 -4.54 20.71 17.81
C LEU A 166 -5.41 21.97 17.95
N PHE A 167 -5.09 22.83 18.93
CA PHE A 167 -5.87 24.02 19.27
C PHE A 167 -5.43 25.27 18.52
N ASP A 168 -4.12 25.44 18.29
CA ASP A 168 -3.57 26.52 17.47
C ASP A 168 -2.42 26.02 16.58
N PRO A 169 -2.72 25.52 15.38
CA PRO A 169 -1.71 25.05 14.44
C PRO A 169 -0.89 26.18 13.80
N ASN A 170 -1.32 27.44 13.96
CA ASN A 170 -0.69 28.59 13.30
C ASN A 170 0.29 29.33 14.21
N SER A 171 0.30 29.03 15.51
CA SER A 171 1.20 29.68 16.46
C SER A 171 2.67 29.56 16.05
N LEU A 172 3.30 30.72 15.79
CA LEU A 172 4.73 30.79 15.44
C LEU A 172 5.63 30.35 16.58
N GLU A 173 5.27 30.70 17.81
CA GLU A 173 6.00 30.35 19.01
C GLU A 173 6.03 28.83 19.22
N LEU A 174 4.88 28.19 19.00
CA LEU A 174 4.78 26.72 19.10
C LEU A 174 5.62 26.05 18.00
N LYS A 175 5.53 26.52 16.76
CA LYS A 175 6.33 25.99 15.66
C LYS A 175 7.82 26.12 15.94
N THR A 176 8.25 27.26 16.46
CA THR A 176 9.66 27.50 16.82
C THR A 176 10.12 26.56 17.95
N LEU A 177 9.33 26.40 19.01
CA LEU A 177 9.65 25.47 20.09
C LEU A 177 9.69 24.03 19.59
N LYS A 178 8.70 23.61 18.80
CA LYS A 178 8.61 22.28 18.23
C LYS A 178 9.81 21.95 17.33
N ALA A 179 10.27 22.90 16.52
CA ALA A 179 11.47 22.77 15.69
C ALA A 179 12.74 22.58 16.53
N ARG A 180 12.91 23.38 17.59
CA ARG A 180 14.03 23.23 18.53
C ARG A 180 14.04 21.86 19.20
N ILE A 181 12.89 21.39 19.65
CA ILE A 181 12.76 20.07 20.28
C ILE A 181 13.09 18.97 19.26
N LYS A 182 12.54 19.08 18.03
CA LYS A 182 12.82 18.11 16.96
C LYS A 182 14.31 18.02 16.66
N ASN A 183 15.02 19.15 16.58
CA ASN A 183 16.45 19.17 16.36
C ASN A 183 17.22 18.43 17.48
N GLN A 184 16.85 18.61 18.74
CA GLN A 184 17.45 17.88 19.84
C GLN A 184 17.19 16.38 19.79
N LEU A 185 15.98 15.97 19.41
CA LEU A 185 15.62 14.56 19.23
C LEU A 185 16.43 13.94 18.09
N ASP A 186 16.53 14.63 16.93
CA ASP A 186 17.27 14.18 15.77
C ASP A 186 18.79 14.06 16.10
N ASN A 187 19.36 15.03 16.78
CA ASN A 187 20.77 14.98 17.21
C ASN A 187 21.03 13.80 18.16
N ASN A 188 20.10 13.50 19.06
CA ASN A 188 20.24 12.38 20.00
C ASN A 188 20.09 11.00 19.31
N SER A 189 19.27 10.90 18.27
CA SER A 189 19.07 9.63 17.55
C SER A 189 20.10 9.37 16.47
N TYR A 190 20.65 10.42 15.87
CA TYR A 190 21.57 10.36 14.72
C TYR A 190 22.71 9.34 14.86
N PRO A 191 23.46 9.26 16.00
CA PRO A 191 24.55 8.30 16.14
C PRO A 191 24.09 6.84 16.02
N TYR A 192 22.88 6.56 16.47
CA TYR A 192 22.28 5.22 16.37
C TYR A 192 21.74 4.95 14.96
N THR A 193 21.06 5.92 14.37
CA THR A 193 20.51 5.82 13.01
C THR A 193 21.63 5.63 11.99
N SER A 194 22.73 6.36 12.12
CA SER A 194 23.91 6.20 11.26
C SER A 194 24.52 4.79 11.35
N LYS A 195 24.64 4.25 12.58
CA LYS A 195 25.14 2.88 12.81
C LYS A 195 24.16 1.82 12.26
N ALA A 196 22.85 2.06 12.37
CA ALA A 196 21.85 1.19 11.80
C ALA A 196 21.98 1.11 10.28
N GLU A 197 22.11 2.25 9.61
CA GLU A 197 22.30 2.33 8.16
C GLU A 197 23.55 1.58 7.70
N ALA A 198 24.68 1.81 8.37
CA ALA A 198 25.93 1.14 8.05
C ALA A 198 25.88 -0.39 8.21
N ALA A 199 25.11 -0.88 9.19
CA ALA A 199 24.95 -2.31 9.47
C ALA A 199 23.89 -3.00 8.60
N LYS A 200 22.95 -2.25 8.00
CA LYS A 200 21.71 -2.75 7.37
C LYS A 200 21.93 -3.91 6.39
N LYS A 201 22.93 -3.80 5.50
CA LYS A 201 23.23 -4.82 4.49
C LYS A 201 24.04 -5.98 5.02
N LYS A 202 24.99 -5.71 5.96
CA LYS A 202 25.96 -6.70 6.43
C LYS A 202 25.48 -7.49 7.64
N ASN A 203 24.75 -6.84 8.53
CA ASN A 203 24.26 -7.44 9.77
C ASN A 203 22.89 -6.84 10.16
N PRO A 204 21.78 -7.35 9.57
CA PRO A 204 20.43 -6.84 9.83
C PRO A 204 20.03 -6.88 11.32
N ALA A 205 20.50 -7.89 12.08
CA ALA A 205 20.20 -8.01 13.49
C ALA A 205 20.85 -6.86 14.31
N LEU A 206 22.10 -6.51 13.97
CA LEU A 206 22.78 -5.38 14.57
C LEU A 206 22.13 -4.05 14.17
N ALA A 207 21.74 -3.92 12.91
CA ALA A 207 20.99 -2.76 12.42
C ALA A 207 19.66 -2.59 13.17
N LYS A 208 18.91 -3.65 13.37
CA LYS A 208 17.68 -3.66 14.18
C LYS A 208 17.92 -3.17 15.60
N LYS A 209 18.99 -3.63 16.27
CA LYS A 209 19.38 -3.18 17.61
C LYS A 209 19.64 -1.66 17.62
N TYR A 210 20.32 -1.13 16.63
CA TYR A 210 20.57 0.32 16.54
C TYR A 210 19.31 1.12 16.18
N CYS A 211 18.45 0.62 15.29
CA CYS A 211 17.13 1.22 15.03
C CYS A 211 16.31 1.35 16.32
N ASN A 212 16.24 0.27 17.10
CA ASN A 212 15.50 0.31 18.38
C ASN A 212 16.06 1.36 19.35
N LYS A 213 17.39 1.52 19.41
CA LYS A 213 18.01 2.58 20.22
C LYS A 213 17.69 3.98 19.69
N ALA A 214 17.73 4.18 18.35
CA ALA A 214 17.37 5.45 17.75
C ALA A 214 15.90 5.80 18.05
N LEU A 215 14.97 4.86 17.86
CA LEU A 215 13.55 5.07 18.08
C LEU A 215 13.19 5.21 19.57
N ALA A 216 14.00 4.67 20.48
CA ALA A 216 13.82 4.88 21.92
C ALA A 216 14.10 6.33 22.33
N VAL A 217 15.04 7.02 21.67
CA VAL A 217 15.38 8.43 21.97
C VAL A 217 14.64 9.42 21.07
N ASN A 218 14.26 8.99 19.87
CA ASN A 218 13.43 9.76 18.94
C ASN A 218 12.43 8.85 18.21
N PRO A 219 11.22 8.65 18.74
CA PRO A 219 10.19 7.83 18.09
C PRO A 219 9.77 8.33 16.69
N TRP A 220 10.07 9.58 16.35
CA TRP A 220 9.75 10.24 15.08
C TRP A 220 10.95 10.33 14.12
N ASP A 221 12.03 9.60 14.36
CA ASP A 221 13.17 9.51 13.45
C ASP A 221 12.74 8.73 12.18
N GLU A 222 12.37 9.47 11.14
CA GLU A 222 11.87 8.92 9.88
C GLU A 222 12.86 7.96 9.21
N LYS A 223 14.16 8.29 9.32
CA LYS A 223 15.21 7.44 8.76
C LYS A 223 15.33 6.13 9.53
N ALA A 224 15.30 6.17 10.86
CA ALA A 224 15.32 4.96 11.68
C ALA A 224 14.06 4.11 11.45
N GLN A 225 12.87 4.73 11.31
CA GLN A 225 11.62 4.03 10.95
C GLN A 225 11.72 3.36 9.58
N SER A 226 12.27 4.06 8.57
CA SER A 226 12.48 3.51 7.23
C SER A 226 13.42 2.31 7.26
N ILE A 227 14.56 2.42 7.96
CA ILE A 227 15.52 1.31 8.11
C ILE A 227 14.85 0.11 8.81
N ALA A 228 14.08 0.36 9.87
CA ALA A 228 13.36 -0.69 10.59
C ALA A 228 12.34 -1.41 9.69
N LYS A 229 11.63 -0.67 8.83
CA LYS A 229 10.71 -1.23 7.83
C LYS A 229 11.44 -2.09 6.80
N ASP A 230 12.58 -1.63 6.31
CA ASP A 230 13.41 -2.39 5.37
C ASP A 230 13.94 -3.69 6.01
N ILE A 231 14.40 -3.63 7.27
CA ILE A 231 14.87 -4.81 7.99
C ILE A 231 13.73 -5.82 8.14
N LYS A 232 12.53 -5.38 8.53
CA LYS A 232 11.36 -6.26 8.62
C LYS A 232 11.00 -6.90 7.29
N ARG A 233 11.11 -6.14 6.18
CA ARG A 233 10.92 -6.68 4.83
C ARG A 233 11.92 -7.78 4.51
N ILE A 234 13.21 -7.55 4.82
CA ILE A 234 14.27 -8.54 4.60
C ILE A 234 14.07 -9.79 5.47
N GLU A 235 13.67 -9.63 6.73
CA GLU A 235 13.33 -10.74 7.63
C GLU A 235 12.20 -11.60 7.02
N ASN A 236 11.11 -10.96 6.60
CA ASN A 236 9.98 -11.67 5.96
C ASN A 236 10.40 -12.42 4.67
N LEU A 237 11.26 -11.80 3.84
CA LEU A 237 11.80 -12.47 2.63
C LEU A 237 12.68 -13.67 2.99
N ASN A 238 13.47 -13.57 4.05
CA ASN A 238 14.29 -14.68 4.53
C ASN A 238 13.44 -15.85 5.05
N ASP A 239 12.36 -15.55 5.78
CA ASP A 239 11.42 -16.56 6.28
C ASP A 239 10.69 -17.26 5.13
N LEU A 240 10.23 -16.50 4.14
CA LEU A 240 9.62 -17.05 2.92
C LEU A 240 10.62 -17.92 2.15
N TYR A 241 11.87 -17.50 2.04
CA TYR A 241 12.91 -18.25 1.37
C TYR A 241 13.20 -19.58 2.09
N ALA A 242 13.36 -19.54 3.40
CA ALA A 242 13.57 -20.74 4.21
C ALA A 242 12.38 -21.73 4.11
N ASN A 243 11.14 -21.21 4.10
CA ASN A 243 9.94 -22.01 3.90
C ASN A 243 9.91 -22.63 2.49
N GLY A 244 10.28 -21.88 1.46
CA GLY A 244 10.41 -22.38 0.09
C GLY A 244 11.44 -23.50 -0.04
N GLU A 245 12.63 -23.32 0.55
CA GLU A 245 13.68 -24.36 0.56
C GLU A 245 13.22 -25.62 1.31
N LYS A 246 12.54 -25.44 2.45
CA LYS A 246 12.01 -26.59 3.24
C LYS A 246 10.96 -27.35 2.43
N ALA A 247 10.04 -26.67 1.76
CA ALA A 247 9.04 -27.31 0.90
C ALA A 247 9.70 -28.01 -0.29
N TYR A 248 10.67 -27.38 -0.94
CA TYR A 248 11.44 -27.99 -2.05
C TYR A 248 12.13 -29.29 -1.64
N LYS A 249 12.82 -29.30 -0.49
CA LYS A 249 13.50 -30.49 0.05
C LYS A 249 12.53 -31.61 0.39
N LYS A 250 11.28 -31.30 0.74
CA LYS A 250 10.21 -32.28 1.00
C LYS A 250 9.53 -32.80 -0.27
N GLY A 251 9.86 -32.26 -1.45
CA GLY A 251 9.18 -32.57 -2.70
C GLY A 251 7.84 -31.86 -2.89
N ASP A 252 7.45 -30.97 -1.97
CA ASP A 252 6.26 -30.13 -2.12
C ASP A 252 6.57 -28.94 -3.05
N TYR A 253 6.61 -29.26 -4.34
CA TYR A 253 6.98 -28.30 -5.37
C TYR A 253 5.94 -27.18 -5.54
N VAL A 254 4.68 -27.43 -5.24
CA VAL A 254 3.62 -26.41 -5.32
C VAL A 254 3.82 -25.36 -4.22
N ALA A 255 3.98 -25.78 -2.97
CA ALA A 255 4.25 -24.85 -1.87
C ALA A 255 5.57 -24.10 -2.07
N ALA A 256 6.62 -24.77 -2.53
CA ALA A 256 7.90 -24.15 -2.85
C ALA A 256 7.77 -23.10 -3.94
N TYR A 257 7.05 -23.39 -5.04
CA TYR A 257 6.82 -22.46 -6.13
C TYR A 257 6.07 -21.20 -5.67
N ARG A 258 5.02 -21.38 -4.87
CA ARG A 258 4.25 -20.26 -4.30
C ARG A 258 5.13 -19.35 -3.44
N ALA A 259 5.94 -19.94 -2.56
CA ALA A 259 6.85 -19.17 -1.71
C ALA A 259 7.88 -18.38 -2.52
N PHE A 260 8.57 -19.03 -3.46
CA PHE A 260 9.56 -18.36 -4.30
C PHE A 260 8.92 -17.35 -5.26
N LYS A 261 7.73 -17.61 -5.78
CA LYS A 261 7.01 -16.66 -6.63
C LYS A 261 6.58 -15.41 -5.87
N GLN A 262 6.17 -15.57 -4.62
CA GLN A 262 5.89 -14.44 -3.75
C GLN A 262 7.14 -13.59 -3.48
N ILE A 263 8.31 -14.22 -3.31
CA ILE A 263 9.58 -13.50 -3.18
C ILE A 263 9.90 -12.75 -4.47
N ASP A 264 9.86 -13.42 -5.62
CA ASP A 264 10.17 -12.84 -6.93
C ASP A 264 9.29 -11.63 -7.28
N ASN A 265 8.00 -11.69 -6.91
CA ASN A 265 7.07 -10.58 -7.10
C ASN A 265 7.39 -9.36 -6.20
N ASN A 266 7.98 -9.57 -5.03
CA ASN A 266 8.30 -8.51 -4.07
C ASN A 266 9.74 -7.98 -4.22
N GLU A 267 10.68 -8.87 -4.57
CA GLU A 267 12.12 -8.57 -4.69
C GLU A 267 12.72 -9.49 -5.76
N PRO A 268 12.62 -9.13 -7.04
CA PRO A 268 13.19 -9.92 -8.14
C PRO A 268 14.69 -10.14 -7.94
N GLY A 269 15.14 -11.37 -8.13
CA GLY A 269 16.55 -11.74 -7.97
C GLY A 269 17.03 -11.92 -6.51
N PHE A 270 16.10 -11.98 -5.56
CA PHE A 270 16.47 -12.25 -4.17
C PHE A 270 17.10 -13.64 -4.03
N ARG A 271 18.39 -13.69 -3.61
CA ARG A 271 19.17 -14.93 -3.47
C ARG A 271 19.10 -15.81 -4.73
N ASN A 272 18.85 -17.10 -4.55
CA ASN A 272 18.76 -18.09 -5.63
C ASN A 272 17.30 -18.35 -6.09
N THR A 273 16.37 -17.41 -5.83
CA THR A 273 14.93 -17.57 -6.13
C THR A 273 14.66 -17.90 -7.59
N THR A 274 15.33 -17.21 -8.50
CA THR A 274 15.15 -17.41 -9.96
C THR A 274 15.48 -18.83 -10.39
N ASN A 275 16.57 -19.43 -9.86
CA ASN A 275 16.96 -20.80 -10.20
C ASN A 275 15.98 -21.82 -9.59
N TYR A 276 15.52 -21.57 -8.34
CA TYR A 276 14.48 -22.42 -7.75
C TYR A 276 13.20 -22.39 -8.58
N LEU A 277 12.74 -21.21 -8.99
CA LEU A 277 11.53 -21.07 -9.81
C LEU A 277 11.65 -21.81 -11.14
N ALA A 278 12.77 -21.68 -11.84
CA ALA A 278 13.02 -22.40 -13.10
C ALA A 278 12.98 -23.92 -12.91
N THR A 279 13.74 -24.43 -11.93
CA THR A 279 13.81 -25.87 -11.65
C THR A 279 12.45 -26.44 -11.23
N ILE A 280 11.73 -25.74 -10.35
CA ILE A 280 10.42 -26.20 -9.85
C ILE A 280 9.39 -26.14 -10.97
N LYS A 281 9.41 -25.09 -11.80
CA LYS A 281 8.50 -24.95 -12.94
C LYS A 281 8.57 -26.14 -13.86
N THR A 282 9.78 -26.57 -14.25
CA THR A 282 9.97 -27.77 -15.10
C THR A 282 9.37 -29.03 -14.46
N LYS A 283 9.56 -29.22 -13.13
CA LYS A 283 8.99 -30.36 -12.40
C LYS A 283 7.46 -30.34 -12.35
N LEU A 284 6.87 -29.16 -12.18
CA LEU A 284 5.42 -28.97 -12.14
C LEU A 284 4.80 -29.08 -13.53
N GLU A 285 5.45 -28.56 -14.57
CA GLU A 285 5.01 -28.69 -15.97
C GLU A 285 4.91 -30.15 -16.42
N ALA A 286 5.84 -30.99 -15.97
CA ALA A 286 5.78 -32.43 -16.24
C ALA A 286 4.52 -33.13 -15.68
N ASN A 287 3.90 -32.55 -14.65
CA ASN A 287 2.70 -33.09 -13.99
C ASN A 287 1.43 -32.28 -14.26
N ILE A 288 1.46 -31.28 -15.14
CA ILE A 288 0.35 -30.35 -15.34
C ILE A 288 -0.94 -31.05 -15.77
N ASN A 289 -0.82 -32.07 -16.62
CA ASN A 289 -1.96 -32.88 -17.07
C ASN A 289 -2.59 -33.68 -15.93
N THR A 290 -1.79 -34.16 -14.98
CA THR A 290 -2.29 -34.89 -13.80
C THR A 290 -3.12 -33.96 -12.93
N TYR A 291 -2.65 -32.75 -12.64
CA TYR A 291 -3.42 -31.75 -11.90
C TYR A 291 -4.71 -31.39 -12.63
N TYR A 292 -4.65 -31.21 -13.96
CA TYR A 292 -5.84 -30.90 -14.74
C TYR A 292 -6.88 -32.04 -14.63
N GLN A 293 -6.48 -33.29 -14.81
CA GLN A 293 -7.37 -34.46 -14.74
C GLN A 293 -7.92 -34.71 -13.34
N ASN A 294 -7.11 -34.52 -12.30
CA ASN A 294 -7.58 -34.58 -10.90
C ASN A 294 -8.71 -33.56 -10.69
N GLY A 295 -8.54 -32.34 -11.19
CA GLY A 295 -9.58 -31.31 -11.14
C GLY A 295 -10.88 -31.75 -11.82
N VAL A 296 -10.81 -32.39 -12.99
CA VAL A 296 -11.98 -32.97 -13.69
C VAL A 296 -12.64 -34.05 -12.83
N THR A 297 -11.86 -35.00 -12.31
CA THR A 297 -12.37 -36.09 -11.45
C THR A 297 -13.08 -35.55 -10.19
N TYR A 298 -12.49 -34.59 -9.51
CA TYR A 298 -13.12 -33.96 -8.35
C TYR A 298 -14.40 -33.20 -8.71
N TYR A 299 -14.42 -32.56 -9.87
CA TYR A 299 -15.61 -31.85 -10.36
C TYR A 299 -16.78 -32.80 -10.63
N GLU A 300 -16.49 -33.96 -11.24
CA GLU A 300 -17.47 -35.03 -11.50
C GLU A 300 -18.02 -35.66 -10.20
N GLN A 301 -17.25 -35.57 -9.11
CA GLN A 301 -17.66 -36.02 -7.76
C GLN A 301 -18.33 -34.93 -6.95
N ASP A 302 -18.72 -33.81 -7.54
CA ASP A 302 -19.28 -32.61 -6.88
C ASP A 302 -18.38 -32.03 -5.77
N ASN A 303 -17.09 -32.43 -5.74
CA ASN A 303 -16.10 -31.87 -4.83
C ASN A 303 -15.47 -30.61 -5.44
N PHE A 304 -16.28 -29.57 -5.59
CA PHE A 304 -15.86 -28.35 -6.29
C PHE A 304 -14.69 -27.63 -5.63
N LYS A 305 -14.57 -27.73 -4.31
CA LYS A 305 -13.45 -27.13 -3.57
C LYS A 305 -12.11 -27.78 -3.94
N ALA A 306 -12.07 -29.12 -4.03
CA ALA A 306 -10.85 -29.84 -4.43
C ALA A 306 -10.56 -29.61 -5.93
N ALA A 307 -11.57 -29.63 -6.79
CA ALA A 307 -11.41 -29.32 -8.21
C ALA A 307 -10.78 -27.94 -8.45
N ILE A 308 -11.27 -26.90 -7.77
CA ILE A 308 -10.71 -25.55 -7.82
C ILE A 308 -9.23 -25.54 -7.41
N ALA A 309 -8.87 -26.26 -6.33
CA ALA A 309 -7.49 -26.31 -5.83
C ALA A 309 -6.52 -26.91 -6.86
N GLU A 310 -6.93 -27.96 -7.56
CA GLU A 310 -6.13 -28.61 -8.62
C GLU A 310 -5.96 -27.68 -9.84
N TRP A 311 -7.03 -27.03 -10.30
CA TRP A 311 -6.93 -26.09 -11.42
C TRP A 311 -6.21 -24.79 -11.03
N ASP A 312 -6.23 -24.37 -9.77
CA ASP A 312 -5.37 -23.28 -9.27
C ASP A 312 -3.88 -23.61 -9.41
N ILE A 313 -3.50 -24.90 -9.27
CA ILE A 313 -2.12 -25.35 -9.52
C ILE A 313 -1.81 -25.25 -11.01
N VAL A 314 -2.70 -25.73 -11.87
CA VAL A 314 -2.54 -25.62 -13.33
C VAL A 314 -2.33 -24.17 -13.75
N LEU A 315 -3.17 -23.25 -13.25
CA LEU A 315 -3.11 -21.82 -13.58
C LEU A 315 -1.93 -21.09 -12.93
N LEU A 316 -1.42 -21.59 -11.82
CA LEU A 316 -0.20 -21.10 -11.20
C LEU A 316 1.03 -21.34 -12.09
N ILE A 317 1.06 -22.47 -12.79
CA ILE A 317 2.17 -22.90 -13.66
C ILE A 317 2.00 -22.31 -15.07
N ASN A 318 0.81 -22.43 -15.61
CA ASN A 318 0.41 -21.93 -16.93
C ASN A 318 -0.84 -21.04 -16.80
N PRO A 319 -0.67 -19.72 -16.59
CA PRO A 319 -1.78 -18.79 -16.47
C PRO A 319 -2.71 -18.74 -17.71
N ASP A 320 -2.21 -19.17 -18.87
CA ASP A 320 -2.95 -19.14 -20.13
C ASP A 320 -3.68 -20.44 -20.46
N HIS A 321 -3.74 -21.37 -19.52
CA HIS A 321 -4.42 -22.65 -19.69
C HIS A 321 -5.95 -22.47 -19.71
N GLN A 322 -6.51 -22.20 -20.88
CA GLN A 322 -7.89 -21.78 -21.09
C GLN A 322 -8.90 -22.77 -20.48
N LYS A 323 -8.79 -24.05 -20.75
CA LYS A 323 -9.71 -25.08 -20.21
C LYS A 323 -9.73 -25.12 -18.68
N ALA A 324 -8.56 -25.02 -18.03
CA ALA A 324 -8.49 -25.00 -16.55
C ALA A 324 -9.20 -23.77 -15.99
N ARG A 325 -9.05 -22.62 -16.64
CA ARG A 325 -9.73 -21.38 -16.24
C ARG A 325 -11.25 -21.52 -16.34
N GLU A 326 -11.76 -21.97 -17.47
CA GLU A 326 -13.20 -22.16 -17.71
C GLU A 326 -13.83 -23.16 -16.71
N TYR A 327 -13.20 -24.31 -16.51
CA TYR A 327 -13.71 -25.30 -15.55
C TYR A 327 -13.64 -24.82 -14.12
N ARG A 328 -12.57 -24.12 -13.75
CA ARG A 328 -12.43 -23.50 -12.43
C ARG A 328 -13.55 -22.49 -12.14
N GLU A 329 -13.87 -21.61 -13.09
CA GLU A 329 -14.95 -20.63 -12.97
C GLU A 329 -16.31 -21.32 -12.79
N ARG A 330 -16.58 -22.38 -13.56
CA ARG A 330 -17.78 -23.20 -13.38
C ARG A 330 -17.85 -23.84 -11.99
N ALA A 331 -16.71 -24.36 -11.49
CA ALA A 331 -16.64 -24.96 -10.17
C ALA A 331 -16.88 -23.94 -9.05
N VAL A 332 -16.35 -22.70 -9.20
CA VAL A 332 -16.62 -21.61 -8.26
C VAL A 332 -18.12 -21.31 -8.18
N THR A 333 -18.80 -21.15 -9.33
CA THR A 333 -20.24 -20.90 -9.39
C THR A 333 -21.05 -22.03 -8.73
N LYS A 334 -20.65 -23.29 -8.97
CA LYS A 334 -21.29 -24.47 -8.35
C LYS A 334 -21.09 -24.50 -6.83
N LEU A 335 -19.89 -24.17 -6.36
CA LEU A 335 -19.57 -24.10 -4.92
C LEU A 335 -20.37 -22.99 -4.22
N GLU A 336 -20.48 -21.82 -4.82
CA GLU A 336 -21.30 -20.71 -4.28
C GLU A 336 -22.78 -21.08 -4.19
N LEU A 337 -23.31 -21.74 -5.23
CA LEU A 337 -24.69 -22.24 -5.21
C LEU A 337 -24.89 -23.28 -4.09
N GLN A 338 -23.97 -24.22 -3.92
CA GLN A 338 -24.01 -25.24 -2.87
C GLN A 338 -24.00 -24.60 -1.47
N GLN A 339 -23.21 -23.55 -1.26
CA GLN A 339 -23.15 -22.81 0.01
C GLN A 339 -24.40 -21.97 0.28
N SER A 340 -25.10 -21.50 -0.77
CA SER A 340 -26.33 -20.73 -0.62
C SER A 340 -27.56 -21.57 -0.28
N LEU A 341 -27.45 -22.90 -0.45
CA LEU A 341 -28.53 -23.88 -0.15
C LEU A 341 -28.37 -24.54 1.24
N GLN A 342 -27.27 -24.26 1.94
CA GLN A 342 -27.02 -24.70 3.33
C GLN A 342 -27.32 -23.58 4.32
#